data_be04ebdff1f4816ed4f465a5d5784916
#
_entry.id   be04ebdff1f4816ed4f465a5d5784916
#
_cell.length_a   1.000
_cell.length_b   1.000
_cell.length_c   1.000
_cell.angle_alpha   90.00
_cell.angle_beta   90.00
_cell.angle_gamma   90.00
#
_symmetry.space_group_name_H-M   'P 1'
#
loop_
_entity.id
_entity.type
_entity.pdbx_description
1 polymer ?
#
loop_
_entity_poly.entity_id
_entity_poly.type
_entity_poly.pdbx_seq_one_letter_code
_entity_poly.pdbx_strand_id
1 'polypeptide(L)'
;LNNIIRKLSSNRVFKYFIEISNIPRASGNEKFISDYLFNFGKKHKLEVKQDKLLNIIIKKQASKGYENAPCVILQGHMDMVCEKKKDIEHDFSKDSIELIVNGDYITAGGTTLGADNGIAVAYFLAILENKDLNHPPLEVLITTQEENGMEGVSKVSKENLSGQILINVDSEEEGKLLVSCAGGIRNIVRLTVEVEDRKEGFKPYKIFVYGLKGGHSGMDIKKGRGNSNKLMGRILNSINNNMELFISYINGGLKSNTIPREAEAMIFVKESNEGKLRDIINYYNKVFTKELNISDSDVTVNLESVEEKPYRIFSKALTNKIITILMLMPQGVQSMSQNIKGLVESSINLGVVRTKEDEVTFESAIRSSVKTLKENIVNQIEILCNSIDAAMTIYADYPAWEYKEKSYIRDLFISVYKDLYKEEPQITAVHAGLECGILKEILGDIDMISFGPNMYDVHTPNERVSISSVERSYQYLIEVLKRIK
;
A
#
# COMPACT_ATOMS: atom_id res chain seq x y z
N LEU A 1 22.80 15.93 -24.00
CA LEU A 1 22.78 15.90 -22.54
C LEU A 1 23.11 17.30 -22.01
N ASN A 2 22.21 17.87 -21.22
CA ASN A 2 22.34 19.19 -20.61
C ASN A 2 23.66 19.23 -19.80
N ASN A 3 24.41 20.35 -19.86
CA ASN A 3 25.70 20.48 -19.14
C ASN A 3 25.63 20.13 -17.66
N ILE A 4 24.47 20.28 -17.03
CA ILE A 4 24.21 19.95 -15.62
C ILE A 4 24.17 18.43 -15.43
N ILE A 5 23.54 17.68 -16.33
CA ILE A 5 23.49 16.20 -16.28
C ILE A 5 24.90 15.60 -16.50
N ARG A 6 25.71 16.20 -17.37
CA ARG A 6 27.12 15.82 -17.52
C ARG A 6 27.94 16.04 -16.23
N LYS A 7 27.66 17.10 -15.49
CA LYS A 7 28.32 17.36 -14.20
C LYS A 7 27.87 16.35 -13.14
N LEU A 8 26.60 15.99 -13.11
CA LEU A 8 26.07 14.94 -12.22
C LEU A 8 26.66 13.57 -12.52
N SER A 9 26.90 13.23 -13.80
CA SER A 9 27.47 11.93 -14.17
C SER A 9 28.91 11.71 -13.69
N SER A 10 29.60 12.73 -13.15
CA SER A 10 30.88 12.56 -12.45
C SER A 10 30.72 11.87 -11.08
N ASN A 11 29.54 11.92 -10.49
CA ASN A 11 29.15 11.15 -9.31
C ASN A 11 28.65 9.76 -9.76
N ARG A 12 29.21 8.68 -9.20
CA ARG A 12 28.87 7.30 -9.59
C ARG A 12 27.38 6.97 -9.47
N VAL A 13 26.71 7.48 -8.44
CA VAL A 13 25.27 7.21 -8.23
C VAL A 13 24.47 7.79 -9.39
N PHE A 14 24.64 9.07 -9.68
CA PHE A 14 23.91 9.71 -10.78
C PHE A 14 24.30 9.18 -12.15
N LYS A 15 25.56 8.76 -12.36
CA LYS A 15 25.97 8.05 -13.56
C LYS A 15 25.08 6.82 -13.79
N TYR A 16 24.92 5.97 -12.78
CA TYR A 16 24.09 4.77 -12.90
C TYR A 16 22.60 5.09 -12.98
N PHE A 17 22.12 6.08 -12.25
CA PHE A 17 20.73 6.50 -12.39
C PHE A 17 20.40 6.98 -13.81
N ILE A 18 21.29 7.75 -14.44
CA ILE A 18 21.16 8.17 -15.85
C ILE A 18 21.21 6.94 -16.79
N GLU A 19 22.12 5.98 -16.55
CA GLU A 19 22.20 4.78 -17.37
C GLU A 19 20.92 3.96 -17.34
N ILE A 20 20.35 3.69 -16.14
CA ILE A 20 19.12 2.90 -16.00
C ILE A 20 17.87 3.64 -16.47
N SER A 21 17.85 4.97 -16.41
CA SER A 21 16.74 5.79 -16.94
C SER A 21 16.62 5.71 -18.46
N ASN A 22 17.67 5.25 -19.15
CA ASN A 22 17.63 4.96 -20.59
C ASN A 22 17.08 3.56 -20.90
N ILE A 23 16.77 2.74 -19.90
CA ILE A 23 16.30 1.37 -20.07
C ILE A 23 14.84 1.30 -19.67
N PRO A 24 13.93 0.94 -20.58
CA PRO A 24 12.54 0.67 -20.24
C PRO A 24 12.43 -0.41 -19.15
N ARG A 25 11.65 -0.09 -18.07
CA ARG A 25 11.56 -0.95 -16.89
C ARG A 25 10.21 -0.85 -16.19
N ALA A 26 9.13 -0.72 -16.95
CA ALA A 26 7.78 -0.82 -16.44
C ALA A 26 7.57 -2.16 -15.72
N SER A 27 6.75 -2.19 -14.65
CA SER A 27 6.34 -3.43 -13.99
C SER A 27 5.75 -4.41 -15.01
N GLY A 28 6.30 -5.63 -15.04
CA GLY A 28 6.00 -6.67 -16.05
C GLY A 28 6.82 -6.56 -17.35
N ASN A 29 7.72 -5.57 -17.49
CA ASN A 29 8.62 -5.38 -18.65
C ASN A 29 10.08 -5.19 -18.23
N GLU A 30 10.55 -5.94 -17.23
CA GLU A 30 11.86 -5.74 -16.60
C GLU A 30 12.99 -6.49 -17.30
N LYS A 31 12.74 -7.21 -18.40
CA LYS A 31 13.75 -8.06 -19.06
C LYS A 31 15.03 -7.30 -19.42
N PHE A 32 14.91 -6.09 -19.97
CA PHE A 32 16.07 -5.31 -20.43
C PHE A 32 16.92 -4.80 -19.26
N ILE A 33 16.27 -4.29 -18.20
CA ILE A 33 16.99 -3.82 -17.01
C ILE A 33 17.60 -5.00 -16.25
N SER A 34 16.91 -6.13 -16.14
CA SER A 34 17.43 -7.34 -15.49
C SER A 34 18.66 -7.88 -16.23
N ASP A 35 18.63 -7.94 -17.58
CA ASP A 35 19.78 -8.33 -18.39
C ASP A 35 20.95 -7.34 -18.27
N TYR A 36 20.66 -6.04 -18.19
CA TYR A 36 21.69 -5.03 -17.94
C TYR A 36 22.39 -5.28 -16.60
N LEU A 37 21.63 -5.52 -15.52
CA LEU A 37 22.16 -5.80 -14.19
C LEU A 37 22.95 -7.12 -14.15
N PHE A 38 22.47 -8.16 -14.83
CA PHE A 38 23.19 -9.41 -14.96
C PHE A 38 24.54 -9.20 -15.65
N ASN A 39 24.55 -8.50 -16.80
CA ASN A 39 25.76 -8.19 -17.54
C ASN A 39 26.72 -7.28 -16.77
N PHE A 40 26.20 -6.35 -15.97
CA PHE A 40 27.00 -5.54 -15.04
C PHE A 40 27.77 -6.43 -14.06
N GLY A 41 27.10 -7.40 -13.40
CA GLY A 41 27.76 -8.34 -12.50
C GLY A 41 28.88 -9.13 -13.20
N LYS A 42 28.63 -9.64 -14.41
CA LYS A 42 29.63 -10.35 -15.21
C LYS A 42 30.81 -9.47 -15.58
N LYS A 43 30.57 -8.24 -16.04
CA LYS A 43 31.61 -7.26 -16.40
C LYS A 43 32.54 -6.95 -15.23
N HIS A 44 31.98 -6.86 -14.01
CA HIS A 44 32.77 -6.58 -12.80
C HIS A 44 33.31 -7.84 -12.12
N LYS A 45 33.19 -9.03 -12.76
CA LYS A 45 33.64 -10.33 -12.24
C LYS A 45 33.05 -10.68 -10.87
N LEU A 46 31.81 -10.28 -10.64
CA LEU A 46 31.04 -10.62 -9.44
C LEU A 46 30.24 -11.90 -9.69
N GLU A 47 29.94 -12.63 -8.62
CA GLU A 47 28.96 -13.70 -8.69
C GLU A 47 27.58 -13.09 -8.90
N VAL A 48 26.90 -13.49 -9.99
CA VAL A 48 25.59 -12.97 -10.34
C VAL A 48 24.64 -14.08 -10.74
N LYS A 49 23.42 -14.01 -10.26
CA LYS A 49 22.32 -14.91 -10.59
C LYS A 49 21.10 -14.10 -11.02
N GLN A 50 20.45 -14.53 -12.10
CA GLN A 50 19.14 -14.08 -12.55
C GLN A 50 18.18 -15.26 -12.38
N ASP A 51 17.07 -15.06 -11.71
CA ASP A 51 16.06 -16.11 -11.52
C ASP A 51 14.99 -16.09 -12.63
N LYS A 52 13.99 -16.96 -12.49
CA LYS A 52 12.93 -17.12 -13.51
C LYS A 52 11.99 -15.91 -13.60
N LEU A 53 11.87 -15.13 -12.54
CA LEU A 53 11.10 -13.89 -12.50
C LEU A 53 11.96 -12.65 -12.78
N LEU A 54 13.19 -12.87 -13.24
CA LEU A 54 14.14 -11.81 -13.59
C LEU A 54 14.70 -11.04 -12.37
N ASN A 55 14.47 -11.52 -11.14
CA ASN A 55 15.17 -10.96 -9.99
C ASN A 55 16.67 -11.17 -10.14
N ILE A 56 17.45 -10.22 -9.66
CA ILE A 56 18.92 -10.25 -9.73
C ILE A 56 19.50 -10.36 -8.32
N ILE A 57 20.42 -11.29 -8.15
CA ILE A 57 21.26 -11.40 -6.95
C ILE A 57 22.71 -11.26 -7.38
N ILE A 58 23.43 -10.28 -6.80
CA ILE A 58 24.86 -10.06 -7.05
C ILE A 58 25.59 -10.14 -5.71
N LYS A 59 26.64 -10.98 -5.64
CA LYS A 59 27.46 -11.14 -4.44
C LYS A 59 28.81 -10.47 -4.59
N LYS A 60 29.24 -9.75 -3.56
CA LYS A 60 30.54 -9.10 -3.46
C LYS A 60 31.24 -9.55 -2.20
N GLN A 61 32.45 -10.08 -2.33
CA GLN A 61 33.27 -10.51 -1.21
C GLN A 61 33.61 -9.32 -0.30
N ALA A 62 33.79 -9.58 0.99
CA ALA A 62 34.21 -8.58 1.96
C ALA A 62 35.51 -7.86 1.56
N SER A 63 35.62 -6.61 1.91
CA SER A 63 36.91 -5.92 1.85
C SER A 63 37.86 -6.44 2.94
N LYS A 64 39.14 -6.22 2.75
CA LYS A 64 40.20 -6.66 3.69
C LYS A 64 39.90 -6.19 5.12
N GLY A 65 39.88 -7.12 6.05
CA GLY A 65 39.57 -6.88 7.48
C GLY A 65 38.09 -6.91 7.85
N TYR A 66 37.22 -7.33 6.90
CA TYR A 66 35.78 -7.51 7.09
C TYR A 66 35.30 -8.95 6.79
N GLU A 67 36.23 -9.89 6.65
CA GLU A 67 35.95 -11.25 6.21
C GLU A 67 35.05 -12.01 7.22
N ASN A 68 35.12 -11.65 8.49
CA ASN A 68 34.31 -12.24 9.56
C ASN A 68 33.07 -11.43 9.91
N ALA A 69 32.84 -10.30 9.26
CA ALA A 69 31.63 -9.49 9.49
C ALA A 69 30.36 -10.20 9.00
N PRO A 70 29.20 -9.94 9.61
CA PRO A 70 27.94 -10.52 9.13
C PRO A 70 27.65 -10.09 7.68
N CYS A 71 27.19 -11.02 6.86
CA CYS A 71 26.80 -10.72 5.49
C CYS A 71 25.56 -9.83 5.46
N VAL A 72 25.58 -8.79 4.63
CA VAL A 72 24.52 -7.79 4.48
C VAL A 72 23.84 -7.94 3.14
N ILE A 73 22.50 -8.04 3.15
CA ILE A 73 21.66 -7.95 1.96
C ILE A 73 21.27 -6.48 1.77
N LEU A 74 21.61 -5.92 0.60
CA LEU A 74 21.10 -4.65 0.12
C LEU A 74 19.95 -4.93 -0.83
N GLN A 75 18.77 -4.36 -0.58
CA GLN A 75 17.56 -4.73 -1.31
C GLN A 75 16.79 -3.51 -1.81
N GLY A 76 16.28 -3.61 -3.02
CA GLY A 76 15.38 -2.68 -3.71
C GLY A 76 14.81 -3.32 -4.97
N HIS A 77 13.92 -2.62 -5.67
CA HIS A 77 13.30 -3.13 -6.89
C HIS A 77 13.75 -2.38 -8.16
N MET A 78 13.64 -3.04 -9.31
CA MET A 78 14.09 -2.47 -10.58
C MET A 78 12.97 -1.89 -11.43
N ASP A 79 11.74 -2.30 -11.19
CA ASP A 79 10.58 -1.80 -11.91
C ASP A 79 10.16 -0.39 -11.47
N MET A 80 9.23 0.21 -12.16
CA MET A 80 8.67 1.52 -11.85
C MET A 80 7.22 1.62 -12.31
N VAL A 81 6.44 2.45 -11.63
CA VAL A 81 5.12 2.89 -12.09
C VAL A 81 5.24 3.75 -13.35
N CYS A 82 4.39 3.51 -14.33
CA CYS A 82 4.39 4.18 -15.62
C CYS A 82 3.16 5.06 -15.78
N GLU A 83 3.29 6.34 -15.45
CA GLU A 83 2.25 7.37 -15.59
C GLU A 83 2.79 8.55 -16.41
N LYS A 84 1.92 9.17 -17.23
CA LYS A 84 2.29 10.34 -18.03
C LYS A 84 1.16 11.37 -18.10
N LYS A 85 1.49 12.62 -18.37
CA LYS A 85 0.52 13.66 -18.67
C LYS A 85 -0.19 13.37 -19.98
N LYS A 86 -1.45 13.82 -20.11
CA LYS A 86 -2.30 13.52 -21.28
C LYS A 86 -1.75 14.01 -22.61
N ASP A 87 -0.99 15.09 -22.59
CA ASP A 87 -0.39 15.80 -23.72
C ASP A 87 1.02 15.29 -24.08
N ILE A 88 1.55 14.29 -23.37
CA ILE A 88 2.87 13.73 -23.61
C ILE A 88 2.75 12.43 -24.40
N GLU A 89 3.44 12.38 -25.54
CA GLU A 89 3.67 11.14 -26.28
C GLU A 89 4.91 10.44 -25.71
N HIS A 90 4.72 9.27 -25.10
CA HIS A 90 5.78 8.44 -24.55
C HIS A 90 5.34 6.97 -24.51
N ASP A 91 6.15 6.06 -24.96
CA ASP A 91 5.94 4.62 -24.91
C ASP A 91 6.93 3.99 -23.90
N PHE A 92 6.47 3.74 -22.69
CA PHE A 92 7.27 3.16 -21.61
C PHE A 92 7.87 1.78 -21.94
N SER A 93 7.45 1.13 -23.01
CA SER A 93 8.03 -0.13 -23.46
C SER A 93 9.32 0.05 -24.29
N LYS A 94 9.60 1.28 -24.75
CA LYS A 94 10.70 1.56 -25.71
C LYS A 94 11.48 2.82 -25.39
N ASP A 95 10.80 3.87 -24.87
CA ASP A 95 11.39 5.18 -24.75
C ASP A 95 12.14 5.33 -23.43
N SER A 96 13.23 6.08 -23.49
CA SER A 96 14.00 6.47 -22.30
C SER A 96 13.30 7.56 -21.52
N ILE A 97 13.44 7.56 -20.20
CA ILE A 97 12.96 8.67 -19.36
C ILE A 97 13.84 9.90 -19.58
N GLU A 98 13.23 11.00 -19.98
CA GLU A 98 13.93 12.29 -20.16
C GLU A 98 14.17 12.93 -18.79
N LEU A 99 15.42 12.94 -18.34
CA LEU A 99 15.80 13.54 -17.06
C LEU A 99 15.97 15.05 -17.18
N ILE A 100 15.32 15.80 -16.30
CA ILE A 100 15.38 17.25 -16.19
C ILE A 100 15.87 17.63 -14.81
N VAL A 101 16.89 18.50 -14.73
CA VAL A 101 17.41 19.03 -13.46
C VAL A 101 16.89 20.43 -13.25
N ASN A 102 16.25 20.67 -12.10
CA ASN A 102 15.73 21.96 -11.67
C ASN A 102 16.13 22.23 -10.21
N GLY A 103 17.14 23.07 -10.02
CA GLY A 103 17.72 23.33 -8.70
C GLY A 103 18.27 22.06 -8.07
N ASP A 104 17.78 21.72 -6.87
CA ASP A 104 18.15 20.49 -6.14
C ASP A 104 17.34 19.25 -6.57
N TYR A 105 16.53 19.32 -7.62
CA TYR A 105 15.66 18.22 -8.02
C TYR A 105 15.96 17.68 -9.40
N ILE A 106 15.86 16.34 -9.52
CA ILE A 106 15.74 15.64 -10.80
C ILE A 106 14.26 15.30 -10.98
N THR A 107 13.71 15.59 -12.16
CA THR A 107 12.34 15.27 -12.58
C THR A 107 12.37 14.61 -13.95
N ALA A 108 11.22 14.19 -14.46
CA ALA A 108 11.05 13.70 -15.82
C ALA A 108 10.26 14.68 -16.71
N GLY A 109 10.37 14.52 -18.03
CA GLY A 109 9.72 15.34 -19.05
C GLY A 109 8.21 15.07 -19.21
N GLY A 110 7.44 15.07 -18.10
CA GLY A 110 5.99 14.86 -18.11
C GLY A 110 5.57 13.40 -17.94
N THR A 111 6.50 12.53 -17.58
CA THR A 111 6.29 11.14 -17.16
C THR A 111 6.65 10.96 -15.70
N THR A 112 6.35 9.79 -15.10
CA THR A 112 7.03 9.33 -13.88
C THR A 112 8.54 9.31 -14.11
N LEU A 113 9.31 9.54 -13.04
CA LEU A 113 10.78 9.58 -13.07
C LEU A 113 11.39 8.19 -12.85
N GLY A 114 10.75 7.38 -11.99
CA GLY A 114 11.25 6.11 -11.53
C GLY A 114 12.46 6.25 -10.60
N ALA A 115 12.54 7.32 -9.82
CA ALA A 115 13.49 7.42 -8.71
C ALA A 115 13.16 6.36 -7.66
N ASP A 116 11.90 6.11 -7.44
CA ASP A 116 11.33 4.93 -6.84
C ASP A 116 11.34 3.76 -7.86
N ASN A 117 12.16 2.70 -7.72
CA ASN A 117 13.26 2.54 -6.78
C ASN A 117 14.63 2.54 -7.51
N GLY A 118 14.71 3.30 -8.63
CA GLY A 118 15.94 3.40 -9.46
C GLY A 118 17.12 3.99 -8.70
N ILE A 119 16.90 4.82 -7.69
CA ILE A 119 17.99 5.37 -6.86
C ILE A 119 18.65 4.26 -6.03
N ALA A 120 17.89 3.31 -5.48
CA ALA A 120 18.46 2.15 -4.80
C ALA A 120 19.32 1.33 -5.74
N VAL A 121 18.83 1.03 -6.94
CA VAL A 121 19.61 0.33 -7.97
C VAL A 121 20.92 1.08 -8.27
N ALA A 122 20.87 2.40 -8.42
CA ALA A 122 22.04 3.22 -8.67
C ALA A 122 23.04 3.19 -7.48
N TYR A 123 22.57 3.20 -6.23
CA TYR A 123 23.42 3.01 -5.04
C TYR A 123 24.13 1.67 -5.09
N PHE A 124 23.39 0.60 -5.38
CA PHE A 124 23.96 -0.75 -5.41
C PHE A 124 25.03 -0.89 -6.48
N LEU A 125 24.80 -0.38 -7.69
CA LEU A 125 25.80 -0.40 -8.75
C LEU A 125 27.05 0.40 -8.40
N ALA A 126 26.89 1.58 -7.78
CA ALA A 126 27.99 2.40 -7.29
C ALA A 126 28.82 1.71 -6.20
N ILE A 127 28.18 0.98 -5.26
CA ILE A 127 28.83 0.18 -4.22
C ILE A 127 29.56 -1.02 -4.83
N LEU A 128 28.91 -1.73 -5.75
CA LEU A 128 29.48 -2.92 -6.39
C LEU A 128 30.71 -2.59 -7.23
N GLU A 129 30.71 -1.48 -7.99
CA GLU A 129 31.85 -1.02 -8.78
C GLU A 129 33.02 -0.53 -7.91
N ASN A 130 32.73 0.03 -6.73
CA ASN A 130 33.73 0.67 -5.90
C ASN A 130 34.66 -0.34 -5.21
N LYS A 131 35.97 -0.33 -5.60
CA LYS A 131 36.99 -1.23 -5.05
C LYS A 131 37.64 -0.71 -3.78
N ASP A 132 37.51 0.58 -3.50
CA ASP A 132 38.18 1.26 -2.37
C ASP A 132 37.27 1.36 -1.14
N LEU A 133 36.04 0.86 -1.24
CA LEU A 133 35.10 0.88 -0.15
C LEU A 133 35.37 -0.25 0.84
N ASN A 134 35.41 0.11 2.13
CA ASN A 134 35.41 -0.87 3.21
C ASN A 134 33.98 -1.35 3.50
N HIS A 135 33.73 -2.65 3.42
CA HIS A 135 32.38 -3.22 3.58
C HIS A 135 32.44 -4.71 3.99
N PRO A 136 31.40 -5.21 4.71
CA PRO A 136 31.22 -6.64 4.96
C PRO A 136 30.95 -7.42 3.67
N PRO A 137 30.83 -8.75 3.70
CA PRO A 137 30.27 -9.50 2.56
C PRO A 137 28.90 -8.93 2.18
N LEU A 138 28.69 -8.67 0.88
CA LEU A 138 27.43 -8.08 0.38
C LEU A 138 26.70 -9.05 -0.55
N GLU A 139 25.39 -9.11 -0.40
CA GLU A 139 24.44 -9.69 -1.34
C GLU A 139 23.48 -8.57 -1.76
N VAL A 140 23.45 -8.25 -3.05
CA VAL A 140 22.54 -7.24 -3.60
C VAL A 140 21.38 -7.97 -4.24
N LEU A 141 20.19 -7.79 -3.70
CA LEU A 141 18.94 -8.34 -4.23
C LEU A 141 18.14 -7.22 -4.89
N ILE A 142 17.91 -7.33 -6.19
CA ILE A 142 17.10 -6.38 -6.95
C ILE A 142 15.91 -7.15 -7.53
N THR A 143 14.71 -6.81 -7.08
CA THR A 143 13.46 -7.50 -7.37
C THR A 143 12.72 -6.89 -8.56
N THR A 144 11.72 -7.59 -9.06
CA THR A 144 10.80 -7.20 -10.13
C THR A 144 9.38 -7.11 -9.62
N GLN A 145 8.51 -6.40 -10.32
CA GLN A 145 7.06 -6.33 -10.08
C GLN A 145 6.69 -5.96 -8.63
N GLU A 146 7.49 -5.12 -8.00
CA GLU A 146 7.16 -4.58 -6.67
C GLU A 146 5.84 -3.82 -6.73
N GLU A 147 5.75 -2.89 -7.67
CA GLU A 147 4.65 -1.95 -7.88
C GLU A 147 3.34 -2.62 -8.36
N ASN A 148 3.46 -3.85 -8.85
CA ASN A 148 2.33 -4.66 -9.30
C ASN A 148 2.09 -5.88 -8.40
N GLY A 149 2.18 -5.69 -7.07
CA GLY A 149 1.81 -6.71 -6.09
C GLY A 149 2.93 -7.57 -5.56
N MET A 150 4.19 -7.15 -5.70
CA MET A 150 5.38 -7.80 -5.10
C MET A 150 5.56 -9.26 -5.56
N GLU A 151 5.23 -9.58 -6.83
CA GLU A 151 5.29 -10.94 -7.32
C GLU A 151 6.74 -11.45 -7.38
N GLY A 152 7.67 -10.59 -7.81
CA GLY A 152 9.08 -10.93 -7.94
C GLY A 152 9.68 -11.47 -6.64
N VAL A 153 9.56 -10.70 -5.56
CA VAL A 153 10.11 -11.08 -4.25
C VAL A 153 9.48 -12.35 -3.69
N SER A 154 8.21 -12.64 -4.00
CA SER A 154 7.49 -13.83 -3.52
C SER A 154 8.12 -15.15 -3.96
N LYS A 155 8.99 -15.14 -4.98
CA LYS A 155 9.69 -16.31 -5.54
C LYS A 155 11.18 -16.33 -5.26
N VAL A 156 11.68 -15.36 -4.51
CA VAL A 156 13.08 -15.38 -4.07
C VAL A 156 13.33 -16.61 -3.21
N SER A 157 14.38 -17.38 -3.54
CA SER A 157 14.75 -18.56 -2.77
C SER A 157 15.75 -18.20 -1.68
N LYS A 158 15.45 -18.63 -0.44
CA LYS A 158 16.36 -18.49 0.71
C LYS A 158 17.74 -19.11 0.45
N GLU A 159 17.82 -20.17 -0.34
CA GLU A 159 19.08 -20.86 -0.66
C GLU A 159 20.09 -19.96 -1.40
N ASN A 160 19.63 -18.87 -2.02
CA ASN A 160 20.48 -17.95 -2.77
C ASN A 160 21.03 -16.81 -1.90
N LEU A 161 20.54 -16.67 -0.66
CA LEU A 161 20.86 -15.59 0.25
C LEU A 161 21.35 -16.16 1.59
N SER A 162 22.43 -15.60 2.09
CA SER A 162 23.05 -15.98 3.37
C SER A 162 23.13 -14.82 4.37
N GLY A 163 22.69 -13.64 3.95
CA GLY A 163 22.76 -12.43 4.74
C GLY A 163 21.99 -12.52 6.06
N GLN A 164 22.58 -11.94 7.10
CA GLN A 164 22.01 -11.89 8.47
C GLN A 164 21.38 -10.53 8.77
N ILE A 165 21.71 -9.53 7.97
CA ILE A 165 21.22 -8.16 8.03
C ILE A 165 20.65 -7.81 6.66
N LEU A 166 19.49 -7.16 6.64
CA LEU A 166 18.90 -6.65 5.40
C LEU A 166 18.70 -5.13 5.51
N ILE A 167 19.24 -4.41 4.54
CA ILE A 167 19.04 -2.97 4.36
C ILE A 167 18.24 -2.78 3.09
N ASN A 168 16.96 -2.47 3.26
CA ASN A 168 16.07 -2.08 2.15
C ASN A 168 16.24 -0.58 1.88
N VAL A 169 16.26 -0.18 0.62
CA VAL A 169 16.44 1.22 0.20
C VAL A 169 15.23 1.66 -0.59
N ASP A 170 14.08 1.68 0.09
CA ASP A 170 12.77 1.87 -0.52
C ASP A 170 11.88 2.84 0.29
N SER A 171 12.51 3.65 1.13
CA SER A 171 11.86 4.75 1.83
C SER A 171 12.06 6.06 1.08
N GLU A 172 11.06 6.91 1.09
CA GLU A 172 11.00 8.15 0.31
C GLU A 172 11.35 9.41 1.11
N GLU A 173 11.74 9.26 2.38
CA GLU A 173 12.00 10.40 3.26
C GLU A 173 13.33 10.24 4.01
N GLU A 174 14.26 11.15 3.74
CA GLU A 174 15.54 11.24 4.46
C GLU A 174 15.32 11.48 5.97
N GLY A 175 16.15 10.84 6.80
CA GLY A 175 16.05 10.98 8.25
C GLY A 175 14.95 10.14 8.89
N LYS A 176 14.17 9.38 8.11
CA LYS A 176 13.23 8.40 8.62
C LYS A 176 13.78 6.98 8.43
N LEU A 177 13.67 6.18 9.49
CA LEU A 177 14.05 4.77 9.49
C LEU A 177 12.78 3.94 9.66
N LEU A 178 12.40 3.19 8.63
CA LEU A 178 11.30 2.24 8.73
C LEU A 178 11.79 0.96 9.41
N VAL A 179 11.06 0.51 10.40
CA VAL A 179 11.39 -0.66 11.23
C VAL A 179 10.26 -1.68 11.31
N SER A 180 9.19 -1.46 10.58
CA SER A 180 8.02 -2.33 10.52
C SER A 180 7.13 -1.93 9.33
N CYS A 181 6.43 -2.91 8.76
CA CYS A 181 5.36 -2.68 7.79
C CYS A 181 4.18 -3.60 8.03
N ALA A 182 2.98 -3.18 7.58
CA ALA A 182 1.80 -4.02 7.72
C ALA A 182 1.76 -5.11 6.65
N GLY A 183 1.39 -6.32 7.06
CA GLY A 183 0.83 -7.31 6.18
C GLY A 183 -0.63 -6.98 5.85
N GLY A 184 -1.20 -7.67 4.89
CA GLY A 184 -2.57 -7.46 4.49
C GLY A 184 -3.30 -8.73 4.12
N ILE A 185 -4.61 -8.70 4.25
CA ILE A 185 -5.54 -9.71 3.74
C ILE A 185 -6.73 -8.98 3.12
N ARG A 186 -7.25 -9.50 2.05
CA ARG A 186 -8.56 -9.11 1.53
C ARG A 186 -9.54 -10.24 1.69
N ASN A 187 -10.77 -9.90 1.99
CA ASN A 187 -11.86 -10.86 2.07
C ASN A 187 -13.10 -10.36 1.34
N ILE A 188 -13.88 -11.31 0.83
CA ILE A 188 -15.19 -11.07 0.26
C ILE A 188 -16.20 -11.92 1.01
N VAL A 189 -17.16 -11.26 1.66
CA VAL A 189 -18.35 -11.90 2.20
C VAL A 189 -19.46 -11.88 1.14
N ARG A 190 -20.16 -12.98 0.97
CA ARG A 190 -21.23 -13.16 -0.03
C ARG A 190 -22.52 -13.61 0.62
N LEU A 191 -23.61 -12.99 0.21
CA LEU A 191 -24.95 -13.42 0.50
C LEU A 191 -25.64 -13.76 -0.83
N THR A 192 -26.23 -14.94 -0.91
CA THR A 192 -27.06 -15.33 -2.08
C THR A 192 -28.32 -14.46 -2.12
N VAL A 193 -28.68 -13.99 -3.31
CA VAL A 193 -29.88 -13.18 -3.48
C VAL A 193 -31.12 -14.06 -3.38
N GLU A 194 -31.94 -13.78 -2.39
CA GLU A 194 -33.27 -14.32 -2.18
C GLU A 194 -34.28 -13.19 -2.41
N VAL A 195 -35.23 -13.41 -3.27
CA VAL A 195 -36.28 -12.44 -3.61
C VAL A 195 -37.63 -12.87 -3.10
N GLU A 196 -38.51 -11.89 -2.88
CA GLU A 196 -39.93 -12.12 -2.58
C GLU A 196 -40.80 -11.17 -3.43
N ASP A 197 -42.10 -11.49 -3.50
CA ASP A 197 -43.04 -10.67 -4.22
C ASP A 197 -43.25 -9.32 -3.51
N ARG A 198 -43.47 -8.30 -4.33
CA ARG A 198 -43.79 -6.95 -3.81
C ARG A 198 -45.09 -6.97 -3.04
N LYS A 199 -45.03 -6.47 -1.82
CA LYS A 199 -46.22 -6.31 -0.97
C LYS A 199 -47.02 -5.07 -1.37
N GLU A 200 -48.34 -5.17 -1.33
CA GLU A 200 -49.26 -4.05 -1.61
C GLU A 200 -49.00 -2.86 -0.66
N GLY A 201 -49.06 -1.65 -1.19
CA GLY A 201 -48.83 -0.40 -0.44
C GLY A 201 -47.38 -0.05 -0.14
N PHE A 202 -46.38 -0.83 -0.65
CA PHE A 202 -44.98 -0.48 -0.55
C PHE A 202 -44.51 0.31 -1.77
N LYS A 203 -43.78 1.43 -1.53
CA LYS A 203 -43.22 2.30 -2.55
C LYS A 203 -41.68 2.27 -2.51
N PRO A 204 -41.03 2.42 -3.68
CA PRO A 204 -39.56 2.48 -3.78
C PRO A 204 -39.03 3.86 -3.43
N TYR A 205 -37.92 3.88 -2.68
CA TYR A 205 -37.15 5.07 -2.37
C TYR A 205 -35.67 4.78 -2.52
N LYS A 206 -34.90 5.77 -2.99
CA LYS A 206 -33.45 5.66 -3.13
C LYS A 206 -32.79 6.53 -2.07
N ILE A 207 -31.88 5.93 -1.30
CA ILE A 207 -31.07 6.62 -0.31
C ILE A 207 -29.66 6.78 -0.85
N PHE A 208 -29.09 7.96 -0.71
CA PHE A 208 -27.71 8.28 -1.06
C PHE A 208 -26.97 8.79 0.17
N VAL A 209 -25.74 8.32 0.33
CA VAL A 209 -24.73 8.91 1.23
C VAL A 209 -23.56 9.35 0.39
N TYR A 210 -23.20 10.62 0.41
CA TYR A 210 -22.12 11.20 -0.42
C TYR A 210 -21.45 12.39 0.26
N GLY A 211 -20.48 13.03 -0.42
CA GLY A 211 -19.76 14.18 0.13
C GLY A 211 -18.60 13.81 1.06
N LEU A 212 -18.24 12.53 1.16
CA LEU A 212 -17.10 12.08 1.95
C LEU A 212 -15.79 12.20 1.15
N LYS A 213 -14.66 12.48 1.85
CA LYS A 213 -13.35 12.66 1.22
C LYS A 213 -12.72 11.33 0.76
N GLY A 214 -13.01 10.23 1.46
CA GLY A 214 -12.38 8.95 1.18
C GLY A 214 -10.87 8.96 1.48
N GLY A 215 -10.10 8.11 0.81
CA GLY A 215 -8.65 8.02 0.94
C GLY A 215 -8.14 6.59 0.96
N HIS A 216 -6.81 6.42 1.07
CA HIS A 216 -6.18 5.10 1.12
C HIS A 216 -6.44 4.41 2.45
N SER A 217 -6.90 3.15 2.41
CA SER A 217 -7.28 2.38 3.62
C SER A 217 -6.13 2.07 4.59
N GLY A 218 -4.88 2.24 4.16
CA GLY A 218 -3.70 2.15 5.02
C GLY A 218 -3.30 3.54 5.55
N MET A 219 -2.89 4.43 4.67
CA MET A 219 -2.29 5.73 5.01
C MET A 219 -3.29 6.70 5.66
N ASP A 220 -4.54 6.67 5.24
CA ASP A 220 -5.56 7.63 5.70
C ASP A 220 -6.52 7.06 6.76
N ILE A 221 -6.45 5.77 7.10
CA ILE A 221 -7.40 5.12 8.01
C ILE A 221 -7.46 5.78 9.39
N LYS A 222 -6.34 6.32 9.87
CA LYS A 222 -6.24 7.03 11.14
C LYS A 222 -6.81 8.45 11.13
N LYS A 223 -7.18 8.98 9.96
CA LYS A 223 -7.70 10.35 9.84
C LYS A 223 -9.17 10.48 10.26
N GLY A 224 -9.82 9.38 10.68
CA GLY A 224 -11.19 9.39 11.16
C GLY A 224 -12.24 9.71 10.09
N ARG A 225 -11.91 9.48 8.79
CA ARG A 225 -12.84 9.72 7.69
C ARG A 225 -14.01 8.77 7.71
N GLY A 226 -15.19 9.26 7.32
CA GLY A 226 -16.40 8.49 7.23
C GLY A 226 -16.30 7.38 6.17
N ASN A 227 -16.93 6.24 6.45
CA ASN A 227 -17.11 5.13 5.51
C ASN A 227 -18.59 5.10 5.09
N SER A 228 -18.89 5.42 3.83
CA SER A 228 -20.26 5.52 3.33
C SER A 228 -21.07 4.23 3.50
N ASN A 229 -20.44 3.05 3.36
CA ASN A 229 -21.11 1.77 3.57
C ASN A 229 -21.58 1.58 5.02
N LYS A 230 -20.75 1.98 5.98
CA LYS A 230 -21.09 1.92 7.41
C LYS A 230 -22.16 2.94 7.77
N LEU A 231 -22.12 4.15 7.20
CA LEU A 231 -23.15 5.16 7.39
C LEU A 231 -24.49 4.70 6.82
N MET A 232 -24.50 4.09 5.64
CA MET A 232 -25.70 3.48 5.04
C MET A 232 -26.26 2.37 5.94
N GLY A 233 -25.41 1.53 6.53
CA GLY A 233 -25.83 0.50 7.47
C GLY A 233 -26.56 1.07 8.68
N ARG A 234 -26.11 2.19 9.25
CA ARG A 234 -26.76 2.87 10.37
C ARG A 234 -28.15 3.39 10.00
N ILE A 235 -28.29 3.97 8.81
CA ILE A 235 -29.58 4.45 8.30
C ILE A 235 -30.55 3.29 8.12
N LEU A 236 -30.13 2.24 7.39
CA LEU A 236 -30.95 1.07 7.10
C LEU A 236 -31.40 0.35 8.39
N ASN A 237 -30.49 0.21 9.37
CA ASN A 237 -30.82 -0.36 10.66
C ASN A 237 -31.87 0.47 11.39
N SER A 238 -31.76 1.80 11.40
CA SER A 238 -32.74 2.68 12.02
C SER A 238 -34.12 2.59 11.36
N ILE A 239 -34.14 2.54 10.01
CA ILE A 239 -35.40 2.37 9.28
C ILE A 239 -36.01 1.02 9.64
N ASN A 240 -35.23 -0.07 9.60
CA ASN A 240 -35.71 -1.43 9.89
C ASN A 240 -36.29 -1.62 11.32
N ASN A 241 -35.73 -0.89 12.28
CA ASN A 241 -36.23 -0.89 13.67
C ASN A 241 -37.52 -0.08 13.85
N ASN A 242 -37.84 0.80 12.93
CA ASN A 242 -38.96 1.72 13.04
C ASN A 242 -40.15 1.38 12.13
N MET A 243 -39.89 0.63 11.06
CA MET A 243 -40.87 0.25 10.06
C MET A 243 -40.47 -0.99 9.29
N GLU A 244 -41.39 -1.65 8.62
CA GLU A 244 -41.08 -2.76 7.72
C GLU A 244 -40.31 -2.24 6.53
N LEU A 245 -39.11 -2.79 6.32
CA LEU A 245 -38.16 -2.42 5.29
C LEU A 245 -37.76 -3.63 4.44
N PHE A 246 -37.66 -3.43 3.14
CA PHE A 246 -37.05 -4.36 2.18
C PHE A 246 -36.01 -3.61 1.35
N ILE A 247 -34.91 -4.28 1.00
CA ILE A 247 -33.87 -3.75 0.11
C ILE A 247 -34.09 -4.35 -1.29
N SER A 248 -33.81 -3.61 -2.35
CA SER A 248 -33.77 -4.08 -3.72
C SER A 248 -32.34 -4.18 -4.24
N TYR A 249 -31.52 -3.20 -3.92
CA TYR A 249 -30.08 -3.24 -4.13
C TYR A 249 -29.36 -2.30 -3.16
N ILE A 250 -28.08 -2.56 -2.99
CA ILE A 250 -27.16 -1.71 -2.28
C ILE A 250 -25.79 -1.72 -2.97
N ASN A 251 -25.21 -0.54 -3.17
CA ASN A 251 -23.88 -0.37 -3.76
C ASN A 251 -23.11 0.73 -3.00
N GLY A 252 -21.80 0.56 -2.86
CA GLY A 252 -20.94 1.60 -2.30
C GLY A 252 -19.48 1.26 -2.44
N GLY A 253 -18.67 2.28 -2.71
CA GLY A 253 -17.24 2.16 -2.95
C GLY A 253 -16.87 1.51 -4.29
N LEU A 254 -15.58 1.62 -4.65
CA LEU A 254 -15.05 1.16 -5.93
C LEU A 254 -13.89 0.16 -5.78
N LYS A 255 -13.07 0.32 -4.74
CA LYS A 255 -11.89 -0.51 -4.48
C LYS A 255 -11.79 -0.84 -3.00
N SER A 256 -11.39 -2.06 -2.64
CA SER A 256 -11.26 -2.53 -1.26
C SER A 256 -10.23 -1.74 -0.45
N ASN A 257 -9.15 -1.27 -1.10
CA ASN A 257 -8.10 -0.48 -0.48
C ASN A 257 -8.39 1.03 -0.39
N THR A 258 -9.62 1.45 -0.70
CA THR A 258 -10.05 2.86 -0.62
C THR A 258 -11.19 3.00 0.38
N ILE A 259 -11.15 4.00 1.24
CA ILE A 259 -12.28 4.37 2.13
C ILE A 259 -13.41 4.88 1.23
N PRO A 260 -14.58 4.23 1.22
CA PRO A 260 -15.66 4.56 0.28
C PRO A 260 -16.27 5.93 0.58
N ARG A 261 -16.43 6.74 -0.48
CA ARG A 261 -16.96 8.12 -0.39
C ARG A 261 -18.46 8.20 -0.59
N GLU A 262 -19.03 7.21 -1.26
CA GLU A 262 -20.42 7.21 -1.67
C GLU A 262 -21.03 5.83 -1.50
N ALA A 263 -22.30 5.79 -1.14
CA ALA A 263 -23.11 4.59 -1.10
C ALA A 263 -24.55 4.92 -1.48
N GLU A 264 -25.22 3.98 -2.10
CA GLU A 264 -26.64 4.08 -2.44
C GLU A 264 -27.39 2.79 -2.10
N ALA A 265 -28.64 2.91 -1.76
CA ALA A 265 -29.53 1.78 -1.55
C ALA A 265 -30.94 2.09 -2.08
N MET A 266 -31.53 1.12 -2.80
CA MET A 266 -32.94 1.12 -3.15
C MET A 266 -33.71 0.32 -2.12
N ILE A 267 -34.69 0.95 -1.50
CA ILE A 267 -35.48 0.37 -0.43
C ILE A 267 -36.98 0.45 -0.75
N PHE A 268 -37.75 -0.43 -0.12
CA PHE A 268 -39.21 -0.41 -0.14
C PHE A 268 -39.75 -0.28 1.29
N VAL A 269 -40.61 0.70 1.49
CA VAL A 269 -41.37 0.92 2.74
C VAL A 269 -42.83 1.22 2.42
N LYS A 270 -43.73 0.99 3.37
CA LYS A 270 -45.14 1.38 3.20
C LYS A 270 -45.26 2.88 2.94
N GLU A 271 -46.04 3.29 1.95
CA GLU A 271 -46.30 4.70 1.63
C GLU A 271 -46.73 5.51 2.86
N SER A 272 -47.57 4.93 3.71
CA SER A 272 -48.01 5.56 4.97
C SER A 272 -46.86 5.92 5.93
N ASN A 273 -45.67 5.37 5.73
CA ASN A 273 -44.50 5.63 6.54
C ASN A 273 -43.52 6.66 5.91
N GLU A 274 -43.86 7.26 4.75
CA GLU A 274 -42.96 8.19 4.07
C GLU A 274 -42.53 9.37 4.95
N GLY A 275 -43.46 9.97 5.70
CA GLY A 275 -43.13 11.06 6.61
C GLY A 275 -42.10 10.64 7.66
N LYS A 276 -42.30 9.50 8.29
CA LYS A 276 -41.33 8.96 9.27
C LYS A 276 -39.99 8.57 8.64
N LEU A 277 -39.98 8.09 7.39
CA LEU A 277 -38.76 7.81 6.65
C LEU A 277 -37.98 9.11 6.44
N ARG A 278 -38.61 10.18 5.96
CA ARG A 278 -38.00 11.50 5.79
C ARG A 278 -37.41 12.06 7.07
N ASP A 279 -38.12 11.89 8.20
CA ASP A 279 -37.61 12.31 9.50
C ASP A 279 -36.35 11.55 9.91
N ILE A 280 -36.26 10.24 9.64
CA ILE A 280 -35.04 9.43 9.89
C ILE A 280 -33.90 9.93 9.04
N ILE A 281 -34.11 10.18 7.74
CA ILE A 281 -33.07 10.68 6.82
C ILE A 281 -32.57 12.05 7.29
N ASN A 282 -33.47 12.98 7.59
CA ASN A 282 -33.13 14.32 8.10
C ASN A 282 -32.34 14.25 9.42
N TYR A 283 -32.73 13.33 10.32
CA TYR A 283 -31.98 13.07 11.55
C TYR A 283 -30.55 12.62 11.29
N TYR A 284 -30.35 11.59 10.44
CA TYR A 284 -29.01 11.10 10.13
C TYR A 284 -28.16 12.09 9.35
N ASN A 285 -28.73 12.91 8.49
CA ASN A 285 -28.01 13.98 7.83
C ASN A 285 -27.39 14.95 8.86
N LYS A 286 -28.16 15.37 9.87
CA LYS A 286 -27.67 16.22 10.97
C LYS A 286 -26.63 15.51 11.84
N VAL A 287 -26.86 14.23 12.16
CA VAL A 287 -25.95 13.42 12.98
C VAL A 287 -24.60 13.28 12.30
N PHE A 288 -24.57 12.88 11.04
CA PHE A 288 -23.31 12.66 10.32
C PHE A 288 -22.55 13.96 10.07
N THR A 289 -23.23 15.05 9.72
CA THR A 289 -22.61 16.38 9.62
C THR A 289 -21.94 16.79 10.94
N LYS A 290 -22.56 16.47 12.08
CA LYS A 290 -21.98 16.77 13.40
C LYS A 290 -20.80 15.83 13.75
N GLU A 291 -20.95 14.52 13.52
CA GLU A 291 -19.92 13.53 13.86
C GLU A 291 -18.66 13.69 13.02
N LEU A 292 -18.81 14.09 11.75
CA LEU A 292 -17.74 14.15 10.75
C LEU A 292 -17.35 15.58 10.36
N ASN A 293 -17.73 16.58 11.16
CA ASN A 293 -17.53 18.01 10.85
C ASN A 293 -16.07 18.39 10.55
N ILE A 294 -15.09 17.68 11.08
CA ILE A 294 -13.64 17.90 10.87
C ILE A 294 -13.13 17.09 9.70
N SER A 295 -13.48 15.81 9.61
CA SER A 295 -12.95 14.89 8.61
C SER A 295 -13.66 15.01 7.25
N ASP A 296 -15.01 15.14 7.26
CA ASP A 296 -15.88 15.08 6.08
C ASP A 296 -17.04 16.07 6.20
N SER A 297 -16.75 17.36 6.24
CA SER A 297 -17.72 18.45 6.46
C SER A 297 -18.89 18.47 5.46
N ASP A 298 -18.69 17.92 4.26
CA ASP A 298 -19.67 17.96 3.17
C ASP A 298 -20.56 16.70 3.11
N VAL A 299 -20.45 15.81 4.13
CA VAL A 299 -21.25 14.59 4.17
C VAL A 299 -22.75 14.91 4.11
N THR A 300 -23.43 14.25 3.20
CA THR A 300 -24.86 14.47 2.93
C THR A 300 -25.57 13.13 2.81
N VAL A 301 -26.78 13.08 3.36
CA VAL A 301 -27.73 11.98 3.18
C VAL A 301 -28.94 12.52 2.44
N ASN A 302 -29.28 11.93 1.31
CA ASN A 302 -30.43 12.31 0.49
C ASN A 302 -31.41 11.14 0.32
N LEU A 303 -32.70 11.46 0.17
CA LEU A 303 -33.79 10.53 -0.14
C LEU A 303 -34.52 10.99 -1.39
N GLU A 304 -34.60 10.11 -2.38
CA GLU A 304 -35.37 10.34 -3.60
C GLU A 304 -36.52 9.35 -3.71
N SER A 305 -37.68 9.85 -4.06
CA SER A 305 -38.80 9.00 -4.50
C SER A 305 -38.54 8.53 -5.90
N VAL A 306 -38.75 7.27 -6.19
CA VAL A 306 -38.47 6.65 -7.49
C VAL A 306 -39.76 6.22 -8.17
N GLU A 307 -39.81 6.29 -9.51
CA GLU A 307 -40.95 5.78 -10.27
C GLU A 307 -41.15 4.29 -10.01
N GLU A 308 -42.40 3.88 -9.97
CA GLU A 308 -42.79 2.48 -9.83
C GLU A 308 -42.39 1.69 -11.08
N LYS A 309 -41.43 0.78 -10.93
CA LYS A 309 -40.95 -0.18 -11.93
C LYS A 309 -40.95 -1.59 -11.33
N PRO A 310 -40.96 -2.65 -12.15
CA PRO A 310 -40.81 -4.01 -11.63
C PRO A 310 -39.38 -4.21 -11.08
N TYR A 311 -39.14 -3.74 -9.82
CA TYR A 311 -37.88 -3.97 -9.11
C TYR A 311 -37.91 -5.35 -8.43
N ARG A 312 -36.74 -6.01 -8.37
CA ARG A 312 -36.53 -7.16 -7.48
C ARG A 312 -36.57 -6.66 -6.03
N ILE A 313 -37.24 -7.39 -5.16
CA ILE A 313 -37.28 -7.10 -3.72
C ILE A 313 -36.61 -8.27 -3.01
N PHE A 314 -35.58 -7.98 -2.24
CA PHE A 314 -34.90 -8.99 -1.43
C PHE A 314 -35.82 -9.49 -0.30
N SER A 315 -35.71 -10.76 0.02
CA SER A 315 -36.44 -11.33 1.15
C SER A 315 -36.15 -10.55 2.43
N LYS A 316 -37.07 -10.61 3.37
CA LYS A 316 -36.89 -9.99 4.70
C LYS A 316 -35.65 -10.58 5.42
N ALA A 317 -35.41 -11.87 5.23
CA ALA A 317 -34.22 -12.54 5.77
C ALA A 317 -32.94 -11.97 5.17
N LEU A 318 -32.83 -11.83 3.84
CA LEU A 318 -31.67 -11.23 3.18
C LEU A 318 -31.48 -9.76 3.57
N THR A 319 -32.56 -8.97 3.62
CA THR A 319 -32.54 -7.58 4.08
C THR A 319 -31.90 -7.48 5.49
N ASN A 320 -32.28 -8.35 6.41
CA ASN A 320 -31.73 -8.37 7.76
C ASN A 320 -30.25 -8.81 7.76
N LYS A 321 -29.86 -9.82 6.99
CA LYS A 321 -28.45 -10.26 6.83
C LYS A 321 -27.56 -9.11 6.32
N ILE A 322 -28.00 -8.36 5.29
CA ILE A 322 -27.30 -7.18 4.76
C ILE A 322 -27.06 -6.14 5.86
N ILE A 323 -28.13 -5.77 6.58
CA ILE A 323 -28.04 -4.79 7.68
C ILE A 323 -27.08 -5.30 8.77
N THR A 324 -27.14 -6.58 9.12
CA THR A 324 -26.27 -7.20 10.13
C THR A 324 -24.80 -7.07 9.73
N ILE A 325 -24.43 -7.39 8.48
CA ILE A 325 -23.05 -7.22 8.00
C ILE A 325 -22.62 -5.76 8.07
N LEU A 326 -23.43 -4.84 7.55
CA LEU A 326 -23.10 -3.41 7.54
C LEU A 326 -22.88 -2.86 8.96
N MET A 327 -23.63 -3.35 9.94
CA MET A 327 -23.52 -2.91 11.33
C MET A 327 -22.37 -3.57 12.08
N LEU A 328 -22.23 -4.91 12.00
CA LEU A 328 -21.34 -5.68 12.88
C LEU A 328 -19.96 -5.95 12.28
N MET A 329 -19.78 -5.91 10.96
CA MET A 329 -18.44 -6.04 10.37
C MET A 329 -17.50 -4.99 10.94
N PRO A 330 -16.32 -5.38 11.47
CA PRO A 330 -15.35 -4.43 12.00
C PRO A 330 -14.98 -3.35 10.97
N GLN A 331 -14.64 -2.15 11.43
CA GLN A 331 -14.30 -1.02 10.56
C GLN A 331 -13.33 -0.05 11.23
N GLY A 332 -12.39 0.48 10.47
CA GLY A 332 -11.44 1.49 10.93
C GLY A 332 -10.26 0.90 11.69
N VAL A 333 -9.63 1.73 12.50
CA VAL A 333 -8.52 1.33 13.37
C VAL A 333 -9.02 0.36 14.43
N GLN A 334 -8.36 -0.80 14.55
CA GLN A 334 -8.68 -1.81 15.56
C GLN A 334 -7.70 -1.73 16.76
N SER A 335 -6.41 -1.46 16.47
CA SER A 335 -5.40 -1.21 17.51
C SER A 335 -4.35 -0.21 17.06
N MET A 336 -3.74 0.45 18.03
CA MET A 336 -2.59 1.34 17.86
C MET A 336 -1.35 0.68 18.42
N SER A 337 -0.20 0.88 17.78
CA SER A 337 1.07 0.34 18.25
C SER A 337 1.44 0.87 19.62
N GLN A 338 1.89 -0.03 20.52
CA GLN A 338 2.41 0.33 21.82
C GLN A 338 3.90 0.78 21.75
N ASN A 339 4.61 0.34 20.70
CA ASN A 339 6.03 0.61 20.52
C ASN A 339 6.31 1.88 19.71
N ILE A 340 5.45 2.19 18.74
CA ILE A 340 5.65 3.33 17.81
C ILE A 340 4.44 4.28 17.93
N LYS A 341 4.69 5.45 18.52
CA LYS A 341 3.63 6.44 18.77
C LYS A 341 2.96 6.89 17.47
N GLY A 342 1.62 6.83 17.44
CA GLY A 342 0.81 7.31 16.30
C GLY A 342 0.74 6.35 15.12
N LEU A 343 1.37 5.16 15.20
CA LEU A 343 1.25 4.10 14.22
C LEU A 343 -0.04 3.30 14.46
N VAL A 344 -0.81 3.09 13.39
CA VAL A 344 -1.89 2.09 13.39
C VAL A 344 -1.27 0.70 13.32
N GLU A 345 -1.60 -0.17 14.27
CA GLU A 345 -1.09 -1.54 14.31
C GLU A 345 -1.99 -2.51 13.55
N SER A 346 -3.30 -2.36 13.71
CA SER A 346 -4.27 -3.15 12.95
C SER A 346 -5.49 -2.32 12.54
N SER A 347 -6.02 -2.59 11.36
CA SER A 347 -7.20 -1.92 10.81
C SER A 347 -7.95 -2.80 9.82
N ILE A 348 -9.20 -2.42 9.56
CA ILE A 348 -10.01 -2.98 8.49
C ILE A 348 -10.83 -1.89 7.81
N ASN A 349 -11.02 -2.01 6.50
CA ASN A 349 -11.85 -1.12 5.70
C ASN A 349 -12.86 -1.92 4.87
N LEU A 350 -14.15 -1.75 5.13
CA LEU A 350 -15.21 -2.23 4.24
C LEU A 350 -15.26 -1.33 3.00
N GLY A 351 -14.47 -1.68 1.99
CA GLY A 351 -14.20 -0.82 0.84
C GLY A 351 -15.29 -0.87 -0.22
N VAL A 352 -15.90 -2.04 -0.45
CA VAL A 352 -16.90 -2.22 -1.53
C VAL A 352 -18.10 -3.01 -1.01
N VAL A 353 -19.28 -2.53 -1.32
CA VAL A 353 -20.53 -3.29 -1.26
C VAL A 353 -21.15 -3.27 -2.65
N ARG A 354 -21.53 -4.43 -3.17
CA ARG A 354 -22.05 -4.55 -4.52
C ARG A 354 -23.18 -5.58 -4.61
N THR A 355 -24.29 -5.16 -5.16
CA THR A 355 -25.37 -6.04 -5.59
C THR A 355 -25.09 -6.50 -7.01
N LYS A 356 -25.08 -7.81 -7.22
CA LYS A 356 -25.04 -8.49 -8.52
C LYS A 356 -26.34 -9.25 -8.74
N GLU A 357 -26.42 -9.99 -9.84
CA GLU A 357 -27.62 -10.74 -10.18
C GLU A 357 -27.99 -11.78 -9.11
N ASP A 358 -27.02 -12.58 -8.67
CA ASP A 358 -27.23 -13.73 -7.78
C ASP A 358 -26.66 -13.54 -6.37
N GLU A 359 -25.92 -12.47 -6.13
CA GLU A 359 -25.25 -12.26 -4.85
C GLU A 359 -25.16 -10.79 -4.45
N VAL A 360 -25.08 -10.54 -3.13
CA VAL A 360 -24.62 -9.27 -2.56
C VAL A 360 -23.26 -9.52 -1.95
N THR A 361 -22.25 -8.75 -2.38
CA THR A 361 -20.86 -8.91 -1.94
C THR A 361 -20.41 -7.75 -1.06
N PHE A 362 -19.58 -8.06 -0.05
CA PHE A 362 -18.96 -7.10 0.86
C PHE A 362 -17.46 -7.36 0.86
N GLU A 363 -16.68 -6.44 0.28
CA GLU A 363 -15.24 -6.61 0.13
C GLU A 363 -14.50 -5.69 1.09
N SER A 364 -13.58 -6.28 1.89
CA SER A 364 -12.78 -5.58 2.88
C SER A 364 -11.30 -5.78 2.69
N ALA A 365 -10.52 -4.77 3.10
CA ALA A 365 -9.08 -4.83 3.22
C ALA A 365 -8.66 -4.74 4.69
N ILE A 366 -8.00 -5.78 5.19
CA ILE A 366 -7.46 -5.88 6.55
C ILE A 366 -5.97 -5.64 6.47
N ARG A 367 -5.42 -4.89 7.43
CA ARG A 367 -3.99 -4.63 7.56
C ARG A 367 -3.56 -4.76 9.01
N SER A 368 -2.40 -5.35 9.24
CA SER A 368 -1.76 -5.36 10.56
C SER A 368 -0.26 -5.59 10.43
N SER A 369 0.52 -4.90 11.27
CA SER A 369 1.94 -5.20 11.46
C SER A 369 2.18 -6.39 12.38
N VAL A 370 1.13 -6.96 13.00
CA VAL A 370 1.18 -8.14 13.86
C VAL A 370 0.29 -9.24 13.27
N LYS A 371 0.89 -10.39 12.95
CA LYS A 371 0.21 -11.51 12.28
C LYS A 371 -1.04 -11.96 13.02
N THR A 372 -0.95 -12.17 14.33
CA THR A 372 -2.07 -12.69 15.14
C THR A 372 -3.23 -11.70 15.26
N LEU A 373 -2.98 -10.38 15.21
CA LEU A 373 -4.03 -9.37 15.17
C LEU A 373 -4.74 -9.36 13.81
N LYS A 374 -4.00 -9.58 12.70
CA LYS A 374 -4.57 -9.75 11.37
C LYS A 374 -5.52 -10.94 11.34
N GLU A 375 -5.07 -12.10 11.83
CA GLU A 375 -5.85 -13.33 11.95
C GLU A 375 -7.09 -13.15 12.84
N ASN A 376 -6.97 -12.43 13.95
CA ASN A 376 -8.10 -12.18 14.85
C ASN A 376 -9.23 -11.40 14.15
N ILE A 377 -8.91 -10.41 13.31
CA ILE A 377 -9.94 -9.67 12.55
C ILE A 377 -10.63 -10.62 11.55
N VAL A 378 -9.88 -11.49 10.88
CA VAL A 378 -10.44 -12.50 9.97
C VAL A 378 -11.40 -13.41 10.72
N ASN A 379 -11.00 -13.92 11.90
CA ASN A 379 -11.83 -14.81 12.72
C ASN A 379 -13.12 -14.12 13.17
N GLN A 380 -13.09 -12.82 13.50
CA GLN A 380 -14.30 -12.07 13.83
C GLN A 380 -15.30 -12.02 12.67
N ILE A 381 -14.79 -11.81 11.45
CA ILE A 381 -15.62 -11.82 10.24
C ILE A 381 -16.18 -13.22 9.98
N GLU A 382 -15.37 -14.25 10.15
CA GLU A 382 -15.80 -15.65 9.98
C GLU A 382 -16.92 -16.01 10.95
N ILE A 383 -16.79 -15.63 12.22
CA ILE A 383 -17.86 -15.83 13.23
C ILE A 383 -19.13 -15.10 12.82
N LEU A 384 -19.01 -13.86 12.34
CA LEU A 384 -20.16 -13.09 11.84
C LEU A 384 -20.80 -13.82 10.65
N CYS A 385 -20.03 -14.28 9.67
CA CYS A 385 -20.53 -15.00 8.50
C CYS A 385 -21.27 -16.29 8.91
N ASN A 386 -20.69 -17.09 9.80
CA ASN A 386 -21.29 -18.32 10.30
C ASN A 386 -22.62 -18.06 11.05
N SER A 387 -22.74 -16.93 11.77
CA SER A 387 -23.96 -16.58 12.52
C SER A 387 -25.15 -16.21 11.61
N ILE A 388 -24.90 -15.88 10.35
CA ILE A 388 -25.95 -15.44 9.40
C ILE A 388 -25.98 -16.29 8.13
N ASP A 389 -25.24 -17.40 8.08
CA ASP A 389 -25.13 -18.25 6.91
C ASP A 389 -24.68 -17.45 5.66
N ALA A 390 -23.54 -16.81 5.77
CA ALA A 390 -22.86 -16.10 4.69
C ALA A 390 -21.57 -16.80 4.29
N ALA A 391 -21.23 -16.81 3.01
CA ALA A 391 -19.96 -17.35 2.53
C ALA A 391 -18.85 -16.31 2.62
N MET A 392 -17.63 -16.72 3.00
CA MET A 392 -16.45 -15.86 3.01
C MET A 392 -15.32 -16.50 2.19
N THR A 393 -14.60 -15.68 1.43
CA THR A 393 -13.34 -16.08 0.80
C THR A 393 -12.25 -15.06 1.10
N ILE A 394 -11.03 -15.54 1.28
CA ILE A 394 -9.83 -14.75 1.54
C ILE A 394 -8.96 -14.77 0.27
N TYR A 395 -8.31 -13.64 -0.03
CA TYR A 395 -7.36 -13.53 -1.11
C TYR A 395 -6.34 -12.42 -0.82
N ALA A 396 -5.26 -12.35 -1.61
CA ALA A 396 -4.18 -11.38 -1.47
C ALA A 396 -3.66 -11.29 -0.02
N ASP A 397 -3.38 -12.44 0.59
CA ASP A 397 -2.72 -12.52 1.89
C ASP A 397 -1.22 -12.34 1.69
N TYR A 398 -0.65 -11.34 2.36
CA TYR A 398 0.79 -11.09 2.41
C TYR A 398 1.25 -10.79 3.83
N PRO A 399 2.49 -11.19 4.18
CA PRO A 399 3.00 -11.11 5.54
C PRO A 399 3.38 -9.69 5.95
N ALA A 400 3.47 -9.48 7.26
CA ALA A 400 3.98 -8.26 7.89
C ALA A 400 5.49 -8.37 8.13
N TRP A 401 6.12 -7.22 8.23
CA TRP A 401 7.40 -7.07 8.93
C TRP A 401 7.12 -6.51 10.32
N GLU A 402 7.12 -7.40 11.32
CA GLU A 402 6.84 -7.02 12.70
C GLU A 402 8.00 -6.21 13.31
N TYR A 403 7.68 -5.26 14.19
CA TYR A 403 8.68 -4.50 14.94
C TYR A 403 9.52 -5.41 15.84
N LYS A 404 10.84 -5.30 15.74
CA LYS A 404 11.81 -6.02 16.60
C LYS A 404 12.32 -5.08 17.69
N GLU A 405 12.09 -5.43 18.96
CA GLU A 405 12.48 -4.58 20.09
C GLU A 405 14.00 -4.35 20.14
N LYS A 406 14.80 -5.41 19.93
CA LYS A 406 16.26 -5.35 19.87
C LYS A 406 16.72 -5.55 18.44
N SER A 407 17.33 -4.54 17.83
CA SER A 407 17.84 -4.56 16.46
C SER A 407 19.21 -3.88 16.41
N TYR A 408 20.22 -4.68 16.09
CA TYR A 408 21.59 -4.19 15.92
C TYR A 408 21.68 -3.17 14.79
N ILE A 409 21.06 -3.50 13.64
CA ILE A 409 21.16 -2.62 12.46
C ILE A 409 20.45 -1.28 12.69
N ARG A 410 19.30 -1.26 13.37
CA ARG A 410 18.62 -0.03 13.74
C ARG A 410 19.48 0.84 14.64
N ASP A 411 20.06 0.25 15.69
CA ASP A 411 20.86 0.98 16.65
C ASP A 411 22.14 1.54 15.98
N LEU A 412 22.72 0.80 15.05
CA LEU A 412 23.85 1.25 14.24
C LEU A 412 23.43 2.42 13.31
N PHE A 413 22.31 2.32 12.60
CA PHE A 413 21.80 3.41 11.78
C PHE A 413 21.58 4.68 12.61
N ILE A 414 20.95 4.59 13.76
CA ILE A 414 20.76 5.74 14.68
C ILE A 414 22.11 6.37 15.06
N SER A 415 23.09 5.56 15.47
CA SER A 415 24.40 6.04 15.88
C SER A 415 25.13 6.76 14.73
N VAL A 416 25.15 6.16 13.54
CA VAL A 416 25.79 6.75 12.37
C VAL A 416 25.12 8.06 11.95
N TYR A 417 23.77 8.11 11.97
CA TYR A 417 23.02 9.32 11.64
C TYR A 417 23.37 10.48 12.59
N LYS A 418 23.39 10.21 13.90
CA LYS A 418 23.82 11.20 14.92
C LYS A 418 25.23 11.70 14.70
N ASP A 419 26.13 10.81 14.33
CA ASP A 419 27.54 11.18 14.09
C ASP A 419 27.70 12.08 12.87
N LEU A 420 26.96 11.79 11.77
CA LEU A 420 27.05 12.55 10.53
C LEU A 420 26.29 13.88 10.58
N TYR A 421 25.06 13.87 11.11
CA TYR A 421 24.13 15.00 10.95
C TYR A 421 23.86 15.75 12.27
N LYS A 422 24.32 15.24 13.43
CA LYS A 422 24.10 15.82 14.77
C LYS A 422 22.62 15.89 15.18
N GLU A 423 21.80 15.08 14.54
CA GLU A 423 20.36 14.96 14.76
C GLU A 423 19.97 13.49 15.00
N GLU A 424 18.81 13.24 15.57
CA GLU A 424 18.25 11.89 15.70
C GLU A 424 17.36 11.58 14.51
N PRO A 425 17.51 10.40 13.87
CA PRO A 425 16.57 9.97 12.86
C PRO A 425 15.24 9.61 13.50
N GLN A 426 14.15 9.79 12.76
CA GLN A 426 12.82 9.39 13.22
C GLN A 426 12.61 7.89 12.97
N ILE A 427 12.38 7.13 14.05
CA ILE A 427 11.94 5.74 13.93
C ILE A 427 10.46 5.72 13.59
N THR A 428 10.12 5.07 12.50
CA THR A 428 8.76 5.02 11.97
C THR A 428 8.42 3.65 11.39
N ALA A 429 7.16 3.47 11.02
CA ALA A 429 6.68 2.30 10.32
C ALA A 429 5.54 2.70 9.37
N VAL A 430 5.28 1.89 8.36
CA VAL A 430 4.23 2.13 7.39
C VAL A 430 3.07 1.15 7.59
N HIS A 431 1.84 1.67 7.57
CA HIS A 431 0.63 0.84 7.60
C HIS A 431 0.20 0.40 6.18
N ALA A 432 1.20 -0.02 5.41
CA ALA A 432 1.10 -0.57 4.05
C ALA A 432 2.08 -1.73 3.91
N GLY A 433 1.97 -2.52 2.83
CA GLY A 433 2.91 -3.59 2.52
C GLY A 433 4.23 -3.03 2.00
N LEU A 434 5.32 -3.75 2.28
CA LEU A 434 6.64 -3.59 1.69
C LEU A 434 7.20 -5.00 1.42
N GLU A 435 8.12 -5.13 0.49
CA GLU A 435 8.83 -6.38 0.22
C GLU A 435 9.52 -6.95 1.48
N CYS A 436 9.90 -6.08 2.42
CA CYS A 436 10.43 -6.45 3.74
C CYS A 436 9.53 -7.47 4.48
N GLY A 437 8.21 -7.38 4.35
CA GLY A 437 7.29 -8.35 4.95
C GLY A 437 7.47 -9.75 4.37
N ILE A 438 7.51 -9.86 3.06
CA ILE A 438 7.71 -11.14 2.34
C ILE A 438 9.13 -11.67 2.61
N LEU A 439 10.14 -10.81 2.55
CA LEU A 439 11.52 -11.21 2.83
C LEU A 439 11.70 -11.69 4.28
N LYS A 440 10.99 -11.09 5.24
CA LYS A 440 10.96 -11.57 6.63
C LYS A 440 10.43 -12.99 6.73
N GLU A 441 9.39 -13.32 6.00
CA GLU A 441 8.83 -14.68 5.98
C GLU A 441 9.80 -15.67 5.32
N ILE A 442 10.42 -15.32 4.19
CA ILE A 442 11.37 -16.16 3.45
C ILE A 442 12.65 -16.39 4.23
N LEU A 443 13.26 -15.33 4.76
CA LEU A 443 14.59 -15.36 5.37
C LEU A 443 14.56 -15.78 6.85
N GLY A 444 13.44 -15.61 7.53
CA GLY A 444 13.28 -15.96 8.94
C GLY A 444 13.73 -14.83 9.88
N ASP A 445 14.52 -15.15 10.93
CA ASP A 445 14.96 -14.16 11.92
C ASP A 445 16.14 -13.33 11.41
N ILE A 446 15.90 -12.48 10.42
CA ILE A 446 16.86 -11.51 9.90
C ILE A 446 16.64 -10.15 10.55
N ASP A 447 17.71 -9.39 10.79
CA ASP A 447 17.62 -8.02 11.28
C ASP A 447 17.51 -7.04 10.13
N MET A 448 16.46 -6.22 10.10
CA MET A 448 16.10 -5.41 8.93
C MET A 448 15.85 -3.95 9.27
N ILE A 449 16.15 -3.11 8.28
CA ILE A 449 15.83 -1.69 8.29
C ILE A 449 15.54 -1.20 6.87
N SER A 450 14.65 -0.20 6.74
CA SER A 450 14.45 0.51 5.48
C SER A 450 14.70 2.00 5.65
N PHE A 451 15.35 2.59 4.67
CA PHE A 451 15.65 4.02 4.60
C PHE A 451 15.73 4.47 3.13
N GLY A 452 15.83 5.76 2.88
CA GLY A 452 16.00 6.30 1.53
C GLY A 452 16.14 7.82 1.49
N PRO A 453 16.34 8.38 0.29
CA PRO A 453 16.41 9.82 0.08
C PRO A 453 15.03 10.45 -0.01
N ASN A 454 14.97 11.78 -0.02
CA ASN A 454 13.74 12.52 -0.23
C ASN A 454 13.25 12.41 -1.68
N MET A 455 12.13 11.71 -1.86
CA MET A 455 11.37 11.63 -3.09
C MET A 455 9.98 12.26 -2.87
N TYR A 456 9.41 12.84 -3.91
CA TYR A 456 8.14 13.54 -3.80
C TYR A 456 7.26 13.21 -4.99
N ASP A 457 5.96 13.16 -4.75
CA ASP A 457 4.94 12.92 -5.77
C ASP A 457 5.20 11.64 -6.59
N VAL A 458 5.78 10.62 -5.94
CA VAL A 458 6.03 9.29 -6.53
C VAL A 458 4.75 8.75 -7.17
N HIS A 459 4.87 7.88 -8.17
CA HIS A 459 3.75 7.32 -8.93
C HIS A 459 2.90 8.36 -9.68
N THR A 460 3.44 9.56 -9.90
CA THR A 460 2.80 10.61 -10.71
C THR A 460 3.77 11.24 -11.71
N PRO A 461 3.26 11.90 -12.76
CA PRO A 461 4.11 12.65 -13.70
C PRO A 461 4.79 13.90 -13.11
N ASN A 462 4.63 14.15 -11.82
CA ASN A 462 5.31 15.22 -11.07
C ASN A 462 6.40 14.67 -10.14
N GLU A 463 6.71 13.38 -10.24
CA GLU A 463 7.74 12.73 -9.44
C GLU A 463 9.07 13.47 -9.53
N ARG A 464 9.71 13.66 -8.38
CA ARG A 464 11.02 14.31 -8.27
C ARG A 464 11.82 13.75 -7.10
N VAL A 465 13.13 13.74 -7.24
CA VAL A 465 14.09 13.32 -6.20
C VAL A 465 15.07 14.43 -5.90
N SER A 466 15.39 14.65 -4.61
CA SER A 466 16.38 15.66 -4.19
C SER A 466 17.80 15.16 -4.40
N ILE A 467 18.62 15.88 -5.20
CA ILE A 467 20.01 15.56 -5.49
C ILE A 467 20.84 15.53 -4.22
N SER A 468 20.73 16.56 -3.39
CA SER A 468 21.49 16.66 -2.14
C SER A 468 21.10 15.57 -1.14
N SER A 469 19.82 15.18 -1.10
CA SER A 469 19.36 14.07 -0.26
C SER A 469 19.87 12.71 -0.75
N VAL A 470 19.91 12.48 -2.07
CA VAL A 470 20.51 11.27 -2.66
C VAL A 470 21.98 11.15 -2.26
N GLU A 471 22.74 12.24 -2.32
CA GLU A 471 24.16 12.24 -1.93
C GLU A 471 24.34 11.95 -0.42
N ARG A 472 23.57 12.59 0.45
CA ARG A 472 23.61 12.35 1.90
C ARG A 472 23.20 10.93 2.28
N SER A 473 22.12 10.42 1.69
CA SER A 473 21.63 9.06 1.95
C SER A 473 22.64 8.00 1.47
N TYR A 474 23.30 8.22 0.33
CA TYR A 474 24.38 7.36 -0.13
C TYR A 474 25.57 7.38 0.85
N GLN A 475 26.03 8.57 1.28
CA GLN A 475 27.11 8.73 2.26
C GLN A 475 26.75 8.01 3.56
N TYR A 476 25.51 8.13 4.01
CA TYR A 476 25.01 7.45 5.20
C TYR A 476 25.10 5.94 5.07
N LEU A 477 24.64 5.36 3.96
CA LEU A 477 24.76 3.93 3.70
C LEU A 477 26.20 3.46 3.70
N ILE A 478 27.10 4.19 3.04
CA ILE A 478 28.51 3.87 3.00
C ILE A 478 29.12 3.85 4.41
N GLU A 479 28.79 4.84 5.25
CA GLU A 479 29.32 4.92 6.60
C GLU A 479 28.76 3.81 7.51
N VAL A 480 27.50 3.42 7.32
CA VAL A 480 26.92 2.25 8.00
C VAL A 480 27.68 0.98 7.62
N LEU A 481 27.89 0.72 6.32
CA LEU A 481 28.60 -0.48 5.84
C LEU A 481 30.01 -0.57 6.39
N LYS A 482 30.72 0.55 6.53
CA LYS A 482 32.07 0.60 7.14
C LYS A 482 32.08 0.20 8.62
N ARG A 483 30.97 0.36 9.35
CA ARG A 483 30.89 0.07 10.78
C ARG A 483 30.37 -1.32 11.11
N ILE A 484 29.88 -2.06 10.13
CA ILE A 484 29.49 -3.47 10.31
C ILE A 484 30.76 -4.32 10.27
N LYS A 485 31.12 -4.86 11.44
CA LYS A 485 32.33 -5.68 11.63
C LYS A 485 32.02 -6.96 12.41
#